data_d4c1af1b9b606398367d4cbec58da097
#
_entry.id   d4c1af1b9b606398367d4cbec58da097
#
_cell.length_a   1.000
_cell.length_b   1.000
_cell.length_c   1.000
_cell.angle_alpha   90.00
_cell.angle_beta   90.00
_cell.angle_gamma   90.00
#
_symmetry.space_group_name_H-M   'P 1'
#
loop_
_entity.id
_entity.type
_entity.pdbx_description
1 polymer ?
#
loop_
_entity_poly.entity_id
_entity_poly.type
_entity_poly.pdbx_seq_one_letter_code
_entity_poly.pdbx_strand_id
1 'polypeptide(L)'
;MSADRIIAIFAIILAVGFDFVNGFHDTANAVATVIYTKSLKPGVAIVMAGLLNFLGALLVGTAVAQVITKIIPADAVTLPIVVAVLLAALIWNLITWWFGIPVSSSHCLIASLFGAGVAAAGFKGVEWGELRYVILGLLISPVVGFIGGAVMTWAALKLSGEAKREDQKAPPQLMRWLHIIASASVSFSHGSNDGQKTMGLITLILATHFAEYGYTVSIVPPWVMALAASAMALGTIIGGWRVIRTVGTKISRERLSHSQGFGASMSTALIILAASHLGAPISTTHTLSSAVAGGTLSAHGRDKLNPSTLKLLALAWILTIPVAATLAAVSYYALKLFWHA
;
A
#
# COMPACT_ATOMS: atom_id res chain seq x y z
N MET A 1 -7.05 -33.70 -11.19
CA MET A 1 -6.91 -32.62 -10.22
C MET A 1 -8.28 -32.39 -9.61
N SER A 2 -8.44 -32.35 -8.27
CA SER A 2 -9.75 -32.10 -7.66
C SER A 2 -10.25 -30.68 -7.99
N ALA A 3 -11.57 -30.46 -7.93
CA ALA A 3 -12.17 -29.16 -8.16
C ALA A 3 -11.56 -28.10 -7.22
N ASP A 4 -11.37 -28.47 -5.95
CA ASP A 4 -10.79 -27.57 -4.93
C ASP A 4 -9.37 -27.10 -5.29
N ARG A 5 -8.53 -27.99 -5.85
CA ARG A 5 -7.19 -27.59 -6.30
C ARG A 5 -7.22 -26.64 -7.49
N ILE A 6 -8.16 -26.80 -8.40
CA ILE A 6 -8.33 -25.87 -9.53
C ILE A 6 -8.70 -24.49 -8.99
N ILE A 7 -9.60 -24.44 -8.01
CA ILE A 7 -10.06 -23.21 -7.41
C ILE A 7 -8.98 -22.56 -6.54
N ALA A 8 -8.20 -23.36 -5.82
CA ALA A 8 -7.05 -22.85 -5.06
C ALA A 8 -6.00 -22.20 -6.00
N ILE A 9 -5.72 -22.81 -7.16
CA ILE A 9 -4.85 -22.22 -8.17
C ILE A 9 -5.47 -20.92 -8.72
N PHE A 10 -6.77 -20.89 -8.97
CA PHE A 10 -7.46 -19.67 -9.38
C PHE A 10 -7.37 -18.56 -8.32
N ALA A 11 -7.51 -18.90 -7.04
CA ALA A 11 -7.31 -17.96 -5.91
C ALA A 11 -5.88 -17.41 -5.87
N ILE A 12 -4.86 -18.24 -6.16
CA ILE A 12 -3.47 -17.76 -6.28
C ILE A 12 -3.32 -16.79 -7.45
N ILE A 13 -3.93 -17.07 -8.60
CA ILE A 13 -3.92 -16.16 -9.75
C ILE A 13 -4.60 -14.82 -9.40
N LEU A 14 -5.72 -14.85 -8.68
CA LEU A 14 -6.37 -13.64 -8.18
C LEU A 14 -5.48 -12.86 -7.19
N ALA A 15 -4.75 -13.56 -6.31
CA ALA A 15 -3.83 -12.93 -5.37
C ALA A 15 -2.67 -12.23 -6.11
N VAL A 16 -2.11 -12.87 -7.14
CA VAL A 16 -1.10 -12.27 -8.01
C VAL A 16 -1.68 -11.06 -8.76
N GLY A 17 -2.92 -11.18 -9.25
CA GLY A 17 -3.66 -10.08 -9.88
C GLY A 17 -3.88 -8.90 -8.93
N PHE A 18 -4.20 -9.18 -7.65
CA PHE A 18 -4.32 -8.15 -6.62
C PHE A 18 -2.99 -7.41 -6.42
N ASP A 19 -1.88 -8.11 -6.34
CA ASP A 19 -0.57 -7.47 -6.15
C ASP A 19 -0.12 -6.65 -7.37
N PHE A 20 -0.45 -7.13 -8.56
CA PHE A 20 -0.27 -6.37 -9.80
C PHE A 20 -1.09 -5.07 -9.79
N VAL A 21 -2.38 -5.15 -9.41
CA VAL A 21 -3.27 -3.98 -9.28
C VAL A 21 -2.77 -3.04 -8.17
N ASN A 22 -2.33 -3.59 -7.04
CA ASN A 22 -1.70 -2.83 -5.96
C ASN A 22 -0.46 -2.07 -6.46
N GLY A 23 0.42 -2.74 -7.21
CA GLY A 23 1.62 -2.14 -7.78
C GLY A 23 1.31 -0.91 -8.62
N PHE A 24 0.35 -0.97 -9.57
CA PHE A 24 0.05 0.20 -10.40
C PHE A 24 -0.82 1.23 -9.70
N HIS A 25 -1.71 0.83 -8.80
CA HIS A 25 -2.49 1.76 -7.99
C HIS A 25 -1.59 2.62 -7.10
N ASP A 26 -0.64 1.97 -6.42
CA ASP A 26 0.21 2.58 -5.41
C ASP A 26 1.56 3.10 -5.95
N THR A 27 1.81 3.02 -7.27
CA THR A 27 2.98 3.64 -7.91
C THR A 27 3.14 5.11 -7.50
N ALA A 28 2.01 5.82 -7.29
CA ALA A 28 2.01 7.21 -6.85
C ALA A 28 2.78 7.44 -5.55
N ASN A 29 2.73 6.48 -4.63
CA ASN A 29 3.39 6.56 -3.33
C ASN A 29 4.92 6.61 -3.47
N ALA A 30 5.45 6.01 -4.53
CA ALA A 30 6.88 5.98 -4.78
C ALA A 30 7.36 7.15 -5.65
N VAL A 31 6.57 7.58 -6.65
CA VAL A 31 7.10 8.44 -7.72
C VAL A 31 6.44 9.80 -7.85
N ALA A 32 5.29 10.06 -7.21
CA ALA A 32 4.57 11.32 -7.43
C ALA A 32 5.43 12.54 -7.08
N THR A 33 6.09 12.54 -5.92
CA THR A 33 6.94 13.65 -5.49
C THR A 33 8.12 13.87 -6.44
N VAL A 34 8.86 12.83 -6.82
CA VAL A 34 10.09 12.92 -7.63
C VAL A 34 9.79 13.30 -9.08
N ILE A 35 8.61 12.95 -9.62
CA ILE A 35 8.15 13.36 -10.95
C ILE A 35 7.73 14.83 -10.96
N TYR A 36 6.88 15.24 -10.01
CA TYR A 36 6.30 16.59 -10.00
C TYR A 36 7.27 17.68 -9.54
N THR A 37 8.30 17.34 -8.78
CA THR A 37 9.45 18.21 -8.53
C THR A 37 10.42 18.24 -9.71
N LYS A 38 10.21 17.42 -10.75
CA LYS A 38 11.12 17.25 -11.89
C LYS A 38 12.52 16.73 -11.50
N SER A 39 12.64 16.02 -10.38
CA SER A 39 13.91 15.39 -9.97
C SER A 39 14.31 14.26 -10.90
N LEU A 40 13.35 13.44 -11.36
CA LEU A 40 13.53 12.40 -12.38
C LEU A 40 12.52 12.54 -13.52
N LYS A 41 12.91 12.01 -14.69
CA LYS A 41 11.97 11.80 -15.80
C LYS A 41 10.97 10.69 -15.41
N PRO A 42 9.69 10.81 -15.80
CA PRO A 42 8.65 9.88 -15.39
C PRO A 42 8.97 8.39 -15.65
N GLY A 43 9.43 8.05 -16.85
CA GLY A 43 9.79 6.67 -17.19
C GLY A 43 10.91 6.11 -16.33
N VAL A 44 11.94 6.92 -16.02
CA VAL A 44 13.05 6.50 -15.15
C VAL A 44 12.56 6.29 -13.72
N ALA A 45 11.71 7.18 -13.21
CA ALA A 45 11.15 7.08 -11.87
C ALA A 45 10.33 5.80 -11.69
N ILE A 46 9.49 5.46 -12.68
CA ILE A 46 8.62 4.27 -12.63
C ILE A 46 9.44 2.98 -12.69
N VAL A 47 10.44 2.90 -13.60
CA VAL A 47 11.31 1.71 -13.68
C VAL A 47 12.13 1.55 -12.40
N MET A 48 12.70 2.63 -11.87
CA MET A 48 13.39 2.62 -10.58
C MET A 48 12.47 2.11 -9.47
N ALA A 49 11.23 2.61 -9.41
CA ALA A 49 10.27 2.21 -8.40
C ALA A 49 9.90 0.72 -8.52
N GLY A 50 9.66 0.21 -9.72
CA GLY A 50 9.34 -1.20 -9.93
C GLY A 50 10.49 -2.12 -9.50
N LEU A 51 11.72 -1.81 -9.90
CA LEU A 51 12.90 -2.59 -9.50
C LEU A 51 13.12 -2.59 -7.98
N LEU A 52 12.93 -1.44 -7.33
CA LEU A 52 13.13 -1.33 -5.89
C LEU A 52 11.97 -1.93 -5.09
N ASN A 53 10.74 -1.88 -5.60
CA ASN A 53 9.61 -2.64 -5.04
C ASN A 53 9.90 -4.14 -5.05
N PHE A 54 10.40 -4.66 -6.18
CA PHE A 54 10.81 -6.06 -6.29
C PHE A 54 11.86 -6.43 -5.24
N LEU A 55 12.92 -5.65 -5.13
CA LEU A 55 14.00 -5.90 -4.16
C LEU A 55 13.51 -5.78 -2.72
N GLY A 56 12.67 -4.78 -2.41
CA GLY A 56 12.10 -4.61 -1.08
C GLY A 56 11.25 -5.79 -0.65
N ALA A 57 10.42 -6.31 -1.54
CA ALA A 57 9.58 -7.48 -1.28
C ALA A 57 10.40 -8.76 -1.03
N LEU A 58 11.56 -8.90 -1.69
CA LEU A 58 12.41 -10.09 -1.52
C LEU A 58 13.31 -10.05 -0.29
N LEU A 59 13.80 -8.86 0.11
CA LEU A 59 14.96 -8.76 1.01
C LEU A 59 14.61 -8.43 2.46
N VAL A 60 13.43 -7.87 2.75
CA VAL A 60 13.11 -7.38 4.11
C VAL A 60 12.48 -8.45 5.02
N GLY A 61 12.18 -9.63 4.49
CA GLY A 61 11.59 -10.72 5.27
C GLY A 61 10.09 -10.86 5.07
N THR A 62 9.41 -11.56 6.00
CA THR A 62 8.00 -12.00 5.84
C THR A 62 7.14 -11.71 7.08
N ALA A 63 7.56 -10.79 7.94
CA ALA A 63 6.86 -10.52 9.21
C ALA A 63 5.43 -10.01 8.99
N VAL A 64 5.21 -9.13 8.01
CA VAL A 64 3.86 -8.66 7.65
C VAL A 64 3.01 -9.79 7.06
N ALA A 65 3.59 -10.67 6.23
CA ALA A 65 2.87 -11.81 5.67
C ALA A 65 2.33 -12.73 6.78
N GLN A 66 3.13 -12.97 7.83
CA GLN A 66 2.72 -13.78 8.97
C GLN A 66 1.57 -13.16 9.78
N VAL A 67 1.47 -11.84 9.86
CA VAL A 67 0.33 -11.17 10.49
C VAL A 67 -0.93 -11.33 9.64
N ILE A 68 -0.81 -11.20 8.32
CA ILE A 68 -1.95 -11.39 7.40
C ILE A 68 -2.53 -12.80 7.51
N THR A 69 -1.70 -13.84 7.63
CA THR A 69 -2.17 -15.23 7.74
C THR A 69 -2.96 -15.50 9.02
N LYS A 70 -2.89 -14.64 10.03
CA LYS A 70 -3.53 -14.82 11.33
C LYS A 70 -4.83 -14.05 11.52
N ILE A 71 -5.23 -13.18 10.59
CA ILE A 71 -6.44 -12.33 10.72
C ILE A 71 -7.71 -13.17 10.73
N ILE A 72 -7.75 -14.26 9.95
CA ILE A 72 -8.82 -15.25 9.98
C ILE A 72 -8.26 -16.51 10.66
N PRO A 73 -8.98 -17.09 11.64
CA PRO A 73 -8.58 -18.37 12.25
C PRO A 73 -8.33 -19.44 11.20
N ALA A 74 -7.26 -20.22 11.34
CA ALA A 74 -6.85 -21.18 10.32
C ALA A 74 -7.93 -22.25 10.00
N ASP A 75 -8.71 -22.65 11.00
CA ASP A 75 -9.85 -23.58 10.90
C ASP A 75 -11.08 -22.97 10.24
N ALA A 76 -11.17 -21.62 10.18
CA ALA A 76 -12.25 -20.90 9.50
C ALA A 76 -11.91 -20.54 8.05
N VAL A 77 -10.65 -20.68 7.61
CA VAL A 77 -10.23 -20.33 6.25
C VAL A 77 -10.79 -21.32 5.24
N THR A 78 -11.55 -20.81 4.28
CA THR A 78 -12.07 -21.57 3.13
C THR A 78 -11.77 -20.84 1.82
N LEU A 79 -11.72 -21.57 0.71
CA LEU A 79 -11.52 -20.96 -0.62
C LEU A 79 -12.54 -19.87 -0.96
N PRO A 80 -13.86 -20.03 -0.70
CA PRO A 80 -14.82 -18.96 -0.91
C PRO A 80 -14.49 -17.68 -0.15
N ILE A 81 -13.96 -17.76 1.07
CA ILE A 81 -13.53 -16.58 1.84
C ILE A 81 -12.38 -15.89 1.12
N VAL A 82 -11.32 -16.63 0.75
CA VAL A 82 -10.13 -16.04 0.12
C VAL A 82 -10.46 -15.43 -1.24
N VAL A 83 -11.26 -16.12 -2.05
CA VAL A 83 -11.71 -15.59 -3.36
C VAL A 83 -12.58 -14.35 -3.18
N ALA A 84 -13.50 -14.32 -2.21
CA ALA A 84 -14.34 -13.16 -1.91
C ALA A 84 -13.51 -11.95 -1.48
N VAL A 85 -12.51 -12.16 -0.62
CA VAL A 85 -11.56 -11.12 -0.19
C VAL A 85 -10.82 -10.51 -1.37
N LEU A 86 -10.25 -11.37 -2.23
CA LEU A 86 -9.48 -10.94 -3.40
C LEU A 86 -10.34 -10.23 -4.42
N LEU A 87 -11.55 -10.72 -4.71
CA LEU A 87 -12.48 -10.05 -5.62
C LEU A 87 -12.87 -8.67 -5.10
N ALA A 88 -13.23 -8.55 -3.83
CA ALA A 88 -13.61 -7.27 -3.23
C ALA A 88 -12.43 -6.27 -3.27
N ALA A 89 -11.23 -6.73 -2.92
CA ALA A 89 -10.04 -5.90 -2.93
C ALA A 89 -9.67 -5.44 -4.35
N LEU A 90 -9.74 -6.33 -5.33
CA LEU A 90 -9.52 -6.01 -6.75
C LEU A 90 -10.53 -5.00 -7.27
N ILE A 91 -11.83 -5.24 -7.06
CA ILE A 91 -12.91 -4.39 -7.54
C ILE A 91 -12.76 -2.97 -6.96
N TRP A 92 -12.55 -2.84 -5.63
CA TRP A 92 -12.44 -1.54 -5.01
C TRP A 92 -11.19 -0.77 -5.44
N ASN A 93 -10.03 -1.44 -5.54
CA ASN A 93 -8.80 -0.81 -6.01
C ASN A 93 -8.90 -0.36 -7.47
N LEU A 94 -9.56 -1.14 -8.35
CA LEU A 94 -9.79 -0.75 -9.74
C LEU A 94 -10.75 0.44 -9.86
N ILE A 95 -11.85 0.46 -9.09
CA ILE A 95 -12.78 1.58 -9.05
C ILE A 95 -12.07 2.87 -8.63
N THR A 96 -11.35 2.83 -7.51
CA THR A 96 -10.67 4.02 -6.96
C THR A 96 -9.52 4.49 -7.85
N TRP A 97 -8.78 3.56 -8.46
CA TRP A 97 -7.80 3.89 -9.49
C TRP A 97 -8.43 4.58 -10.70
N TRP A 98 -9.57 4.08 -11.18
CA TRP A 98 -10.28 4.67 -12.32
C TRP A 98 -10.63 6.14 -12.08
N PHE A 99 -11.06 6.48 -10.87
CA PHE A 99 -11.36 7.86 -10.48
C PHE A 99 -10.11 8.66 -10.05
N GLY A 100 -8.94 8.03 -9.98
CA GLY A 100 -7.68 8.65 -9.54
C GLY A 100 -7.71 9.06 -8.07
N ILE A 101 -8.43 8.31 -7.25
CA ILE A 101 -8.54 8.53 -5.80
C ILE A 101 -7.49 7.67 -5.10
N PRO A 102 -6.50 8.26 -4.42
CA PRO A 102 -5.51 7.50 -3.65
C PRO A 102 -6.14 6.95 -2.38
N VAL A 103 -6.51 5.68 -2.41
CA VAL A 103 -6.96 4.90 -1.27
C VAL A 103 -5.87 3.93 -0.82
N SER A 104 -6.06 3.34 0.34
CA SER A 104 -5.15 2.33 0.87
C SER A 104 -5.56 0.93 0.44
N SER A 105 -4.74 0.27 -0.34
CA SER A 105 -4.88 -1.16 -0.65
C SER A 105 -4.84 -2.03 0.60
N SER A 106 -4.07 -1.61 1.63
CA SER A 106 -4.04 -2.27 2.94
C SER A 106 -5.39 -2.20 3.66
N HIS A 107 -6.01 -1.00 3.75
CA HIS A 107 -7.34 -0.86 4.33
C HIS A 107 -8.37 -1.70 3.57
N CYS A 108 -8.29 -1.69 2.24
CA CYS A 108 -9.17 -2.46 1.39
C CYS A 108 -9.04 -3.96 1.67
N LEU A 109 -7.83 -4.50 1.69
CA LEU A 109 -7.59 -5.92 1.94
C LEU A 109 -8.03 -6.35 3.35
N ILE A 110 -7.65 -5.58 4.38
CA ILE A 110 -7.99 -5.90 5.77
C ILE A 110 -9.50 -5.82 6.01
N ALA A 111 -10.17 -4.80 5.45
CA ALA A 111 -11.62 -4.69 5.52
C ALA A 111 -12.32 -5.84 4.78
N SER A 112 -11.75 -6.29 3.65
CA SER A 112 -12.26 -7.45 2.92
C SER A 112 -12.11 -8.74 3.72
N LEU A 113 -10.96 -8.96 4.38
CA LEU A 113 -10.74 -10.09 5.29
C LEU A 113 -11.75 -10.07 6.44
N PHE A 114 -11.95 -8.90 7.07
CA PHE A 114 -12.96 -8.73 8.10
C PHE A 114 -14.37 -9.07 7.59
N GLY A 115 -14.78 -8.48 6.46
CA GLY A 115 -16.12 -8.65 5.90
C GLY A 115 -16.44 -10.09 5.52
N ALA A 116 -15.51 -10.77 4.84
CA ALA A 116 -15.66 -12.17 4.45
C ALA A 116 -15.63 -13.11 5.66
N GLY A 117 -14.72 -12.89 6.63
CA GLY A 117 -14.64 -13.66 7.86
C GLY A 117 -15.93 -13.58 8.69
N VAL A 118 -16.46 -12.37 8.87
CA VAL A 118 -17.74 -12.16 9.57
C VAL A 118 -18.92 -12.77 8.80
N ALA A 119 -18.94 -12.68 7.48
CA ALA A 119 -19.98 -13.30 6.66
C ALA A 119 -19.97 -14.82 6.73
N ALA A 120 -18.79 -15.43 6.88
CA ALA A 120 -18.62 -16.87 6.91
C ALA A 120 -18.96 -17.49 8.28
N ALA A 121 -18.48 -16.90 9.37
CA ALA A 121 -18.53 -17.49 10.71
C ALA A 121 -18.97 -16.49 11.80
N GLY A 122 -19.58 -15.38 11.43
CA GLY A 122 -19.94 -14.30 12.35
C GLY A 122 -18.68 -13.67 12.97
N PHE A 123 -18.84 -13.04 14.11
CA PHE A 123 -17.72 -12.38 14.81
C PHE A 123 -16.61 -13.33 15.30
N LYS A 124 -16.85 -14.65 15.29
CA LYS A 124 -15.84 -15.67 15.59
C LYS A 124 -14.92 -15.96 14.39
N GLY A 125 -15.33 -15.56 13.19
CA GLY A 125 -14.54 -15.71 11.96
C GLY A 125 -13.36 -14.75 11.84
N VAL A 126 -13.01 -14.01 12.90
CA VAL A 126 -11.95 -13.00 12.89
C VAL A 126 -11.16 -13.05 14.21
N GLU A 127 -9.84 -13.06 14.11
CA GLU A 127 -8.91 -12.92 15.22
C GLU A 127 -8.80 -11.46 15.66
N TRP A 128 -9.57 -11.08 16.67
CA TRP A 128 -9.68 -9.69 17.13
C TRP A 128 -8.37 -9.09 17.64
N GLY A 129 -7.47 -9.92 18.20
CA GLY A 129 -6.15 -9.47 18.65
C GLY A 129 -5.32 -8.95 17.48
N GLU A 130 -5.20 -9.75 16.43
CA GLU A 130 -4.45 -9.42 15.21
C GLU A 130 -5.12 -8.26 14.45
N LEU A 131 -6.45 -8.29 14.34
CA LEU A 131 -7.20 -7.22 13.67
C LEU A 131 -7.01 -5.86 14.36
N ARG A 132 -7.06 -5.80 15.70
CA ARG A 132 -6.80 -4.56 16.47
C ARG A 132 -5.40 -4.04 16.22
N TYR A 133 -4.39 -4.91 16.23
CA TYR A 133 -3.00 -4.53 15.94
C TYR A 133 -2.88 -3.88 14.56
N VAL A 134 -3.48 -4.51 13.54
CA VAL A 134 -3.48 -3.99 12.17
C VAL A 134 -4.23 -2.66 12.07
N ILE A 135 -5.44 -2.56 12.67
CA ILE A 135 -6.23 -1.31 12.66
C ILE A 135 -5.46 -0.16 13.32
N LEU A 136 -4.75 -0.41 14.42
CA LEU A 136 -3.92 0.59 15.06
C LEU A 136 -2.80 1.08 14.13
N GLY A 137 -2.10 0.18 13.44
CA GLY A 137 -1.10 0.53 12.43
C GLY A 137 -1.66 1.40 11.31
N LEU A 138 -2.85 1.05 10.83
CA LEU A 138 -3.55 1.80 9.79
C LEU A 138 -3.98 3.21 10.23
N LEU A 139 -4.50 3.35 11.46
CA LEU A 139 -4.93 4.65 12.01
C LEU A 139 -3.76 5.55 12.39
N ILE A 140 -2.65 4.99 12.84
CA ILE A 140 -1.45 5.75 13.21
C ILE A 140 -0.73 6.27 11.97
N SER A 141 -0.75 5.54 10.85
CA SER A 141 0.03 5.85 9.65
C SER A 141 -0.17 7.27 9.09
N PRO A 142 -1.40 7.86 8.99
CA PRO A 142 -1.55 9.24 8.52
C PRO A 142 -1.01 10.26 9.53
N VAL A 143 -1.10 9.99 10.82
CA VAL A 143 -0.62 10.91 11.88
C VAL A 143 0.90 10.98 11.86
N VAL A 144 1.58 9.83 11.91
CA VAL A 144 3.05 9.80 11.87
C VAL A 144 3.58 10.26 10.52
N GLY A 145 2.87 9.99 9.42
CA GLY A 145 3.18 10.50 8.10
C GLY A 145 3.15 12.03 8.06
N PHE A 146 2.08 12.65 8.57
CA PHE A 146 1.93 14.10 8.62
C PHE A 146 3.03 14.77 9.45
N ILE A 147 3.25 14.29 10.67
CA ILE A 147 4.29 14.82 11.57
C ILE A 147 5.67 14.60 10.98
N GLY A 148 5.97 13.40 10.51
CA GLY A 148 7.25 13.06 9.89
C GLY A 148 7.55 13.91 8.66
N GLY A 149 6.56 14.07 7.77
CA GLY A 149 6.66 14.93 6.60
C GLY A 149 6.90 16.40 6.96
N ALA A 150 6.22 16.93 7.97
CA ALA A 150 6.41 18.31 8.44
C ALA A 150 7.82 18.51 9.01
N VAL A 151 8.26 17.62 9.90
CA VAL A 151 9.57 17.72 10.58
C VAL A 151 10.72 17.56 9.58
N MET A 152 10.66 16.54 8.72
CA MET A 152 11.72 16.28 7.73
C MET A 152 11.78 17.38 6.66
N THR A 153 10.65 17.93 6.25
CA THR A 153 10.62 19.09 5.33
C THR A 153 11.23 20.33 5.99
N TRP A 154 10.86 20.62 7.24
CA TRP A 154 11.44 21.74 7.98
C TRP A 154 12.97 21.61 8.09
N ALA A 155 13.46 20.44 8.43
CA ALA A 155 14.89 20.18 8.50
C ALA A 155 15.57 20.36 7.13
N ALA A 156 14.97 19.82 6.07
CA ALA A 156 15.48 19.94 4.71
C ALA A 156 15.52 21.40 4.22
N LEU A 157 14.49 22.20 4.50
CA LEU A 157 14.46 23.64 4.16
C LEU A 157 15.53 24.42 4.89
N LYS A 158 15.78 24.12 6.17
CA LYS A 158 16.87 24.74 6.91
C LYS A 158 18.25 24.39 6.36
N LEU A 159 18.47 23.12 6.03
CA LEU A 159 19.74 22.62 5.48
C LEU A 159 20.03 23.16 4.08
N SER A 160 19.01 23.23 3.23
CA SER A 160 19.14 23.68 1.83
C SER A 160 19.24 25.19 1.68
N GLY A 161 18.77 25.96 2.68
CA GLY A 161 18.58 27.40 2.58
C GLY A 161 17.49 27.80 1.56
N GLU A 162 16.67 26.87 1.10
CA GLU A 162 15.65 27.06 0.06
C GLU A 162 14.58 28.09 0.48
N ALA A 163 14.27 28.14 1.79
CA ALA A 163 13.32 29.10 2.37
C ALA A 163 13.75 30.58 2.27
N LYS A 164 15.04 30.87 2.05
CA LYS A 164 15.60 32.22 1.97
C LYS A 164 15.83 32.72 0.53
N ARG A 165 15.53 31.90 -0.48
CA ARG A 165 15.77 32.22 -1.88
C ARG A 165 14.50 32.82 -2.51
N GLU A 166 14.48 34.14 -2.66
CA GLU A 166 13.44 34.87 -3.41
C GLU A 166 13.47 34.56 -4.92
N ASP A 167 14.65 34.26 -5.48
CA ASP A 167 14.83 33.84 -6.86
C ASP A 167 14.93 32.32 -6.96
N GLN A 168 13.92 31.66 -7.50
CA GLN A 168 13.89 30.22 -7.78
C GLN A 168 14.81 29.81 -8.96
N LYS A 169 16.05 30.29 -8.98
CA LYS A 169 17.08 29.78 -9.89
C LYS A 169 17.53 28.44 -9.35
N ALA A 170 17.19 27.37 -10.04
CA ALA A 170 17.53 25.96 -9.85
C ALA A 170 17.79 25.48 -8.40
N PRO A 171 17.11 24.45 -7.94
CA PRO A 171 17.31 23.90 -6.59
C PRO A 171 18.76 23.45 -6.42
N PRO A 172 19.30 23.42 -5.17
CA PRO A 172 20.60 22.83 -4.93
C PRO A 172 20.65 21.42 -5.49
N GLN A 173 21.63 21.10 -6.31
CA GLN A 173 21.81 19.76 -6.92
C GLN A 173 21.78 18.67 -5.85
N LEU A 174 22.29 18.97 -4.66
CA LEU A 174 22.25 18.06 -3.49
C LEU A 174 20.81 17.68 -3.11
N MET A 175 19.87 18.62 -3.01
CA MET A 175 18.48 18.34 -2.62
C MET A 175 17.78 17.48 -3.70
N ARG A 176 18.10 17.69 -4.96
CA ARG A 176 17.61 16.83 -6.04
C ARG A 176 18.06 15.39 -5.87
N TRP A 177 19.35 15.13 -5.59
CA TRP A 177 19.87 13.77 -5.39
C TRP A 177 19.33 13.14 -4.12
N LEU A 178 19.27 13.87 -3.01
CA LEU A 178 18.66 13.39 -1.77
C LEU A 178 17.19 13.01 -1.97
N HIS A 179 16.44 13.80 -2.75
CA HIS A 179 15.06 13.46 -3.07
C HIS A 179 14.94 12.20 -3.94
N ILE A 180 15.82 12.01 -4.91
CA ILE A 180 15.86 10.77 -5.71
C ILE A 180 16.12 9.56 -4.80
N ILE A 181 17.10 9.65 -3.91
CA ILE A 181 17.42 8.60 -2.93
C ILE A 181 16.22 8.34 -2.02
N ALA A 182 15.56 9.38 -1.51
CA ALA A 182 14.36 9.24 -0.68
C ALA A 182 13.20 8.54 -1.42
N SER A 183 12.95 8.91 -2.67
CA SER A 183 11.95 8.25 -3.52
C SER A 183 12.30 6.78 -3.80
N ALA A 184 13.57 6.49 -4.04
CA ALA A 184 14.08 5.13 -4.16
C ALA A 184 13.84 4.32 -2.87
N SER A 185 14.11 4.93 -1.72
CA SER A 185 13.85 4.32 -0.40
C SER A 185 12.37 4.07 -0.15
N VAL A 186 11.47 4.98 -0.58
CA VAL A 186 10.01 4.73 -0.51
C VAL A 186 9.64 3.52 -1.34
N SER A 187 10.16 3.41 -2.56
CA SER A 187 9.87 2.26 -3.43
C SER A 187 10.30 0.95 -2.78
N PHE A 188 11.51 0.90 -2.24
CA PHE A 188 12.02 -0.26 -1.53
C PHE A 188 11.17 -0.61 -0.29
N SER A 189 10.87 0.39 0.55
CA SER A 189 10.05 0.21 1.74
C SER A 189 8.61 -0.20 1.39
N HIS A 190 8.03 0.34 0.32
CA HIS A 190 6.71 -0.02 -0.16
C HIS A 190 6.65 -1.49 -0.54
N GLY A 191 7.58 -1.98 -1.37
CA GLY A 191 7.68 -3.40 -1.70
C GLY A 191 7.83 -4.28 -0.46
N SER A 192 8.62 -3.84 0.52
CA SER A 192 8.86 -4.57 1.77
C SER A 192 7.64 -4.70 2.68
N ASN A 193 6.63 -3.86 2.55
CA ASN A 193 5.38 -3.95 3.31
C ASN A 193 4.26 -4.56 2.47
N ASP A 194 4.01 -3.96 1.31
CA ASP A 194 2.83 -4.26 0.52
C ASP A 194 2.92 -5.61 -0.21
N GLY A 195 4.07 -6.00 -0.73
CA GLY A 195 4.27 -7.31 -1.35
C GLY A 195 4.05 -8.48 -0.38
N GLN A 196 4.33 -8.27 0.91
CA GLN A 196 4.12 -9.31 1.91
C GLN A 196 2.64 -9.65 2.16
N LYS A 197 1.69 -8.76 1.86
CA LYS A 197 0.26 -9.03 2.05
C LYS A 197 -0.22 -10.14 1.13
N THR A 198 0.15 -10.09 -0.14
CA THR A 198 -0.13 -11.14 -1.12
C THR A 198 0.63 -12.43 -0.79
N MET A 199 1.88 -12.33 -0.34
CA MET A 199 2.63 -13.49 0.14
C MET A 199 1.88 -14.21 1.27
N GLY A 200 1.32 -13.45 2.23
CA GLY A 200 0.51 -14.02 3.32
C GLY A 200 -0.73 -14.75 2.79
N LEU A 201 -1.48 -14.15 1.86
CA LEU A 201 -2.67 -14.77 1.28
C LEU A 201 -2.35 -16.05 0.50
N ILE A 202 -1.31 -16.03 -0.34
CA ILE A 202 -0.89 -17.23 -1.09
C ILE A 202 -0.41 -18.31 -0.13
N THR A 203 0.36 -17.96 0.90
CA THR A 203 0.82 -18.90 1.91
C THR A 203 -0.35 -19.54 2.66
N LEU A 204 -1.39 -18.75 2.97
CA LEU A 204 -2.61 -19.23 3.59
C LEU A 204 -3.33 -20.26 2.69
N ILE A 205 -3.48 -19.97 1.40
CA ILE A 205 -4.07 -20.90 0.42
C ILE A 205 -3.24 -22.20 0.36
N LEU A 206 -1.93 -22.09 0.30
CA LEU A 206 -1.03 -23.25 0.23
C LEU A 206 -1.12 -24.11 1.48
N ALA A 207 -1.09 -23.51 2.67
CA ALA A 207 -1.16 -24.23 3.93
C ALA A 207 -2.50 -24.92 4.17
N THR A 208 -3.61 -24.39 3.62
CA THR A 208 -4.95 -24.98 3.82
C THR A 208 -5.32 -26.00 2.75
N HIS A 209 -4.84 -25.86 1.50
CA HIS A 209 -5.27 -26.71 0.38
C HIS A 209 -4.17 -27.58 -0.25
N PHE A 210 -2.93 -27.39 0.20
CA PHE A 210 -1.76 -28.13 -0.27
C PHE A 210 -0.83 -28.54 0.88
N ALA A 211 -1.40 -28.69 2.09
CA ALA A 211 -0.64 -29.07 3.31
C ALA A 211 0.10 -30.40 3.15
N GLU A 212 -0.44 -31.34 2.35
CA GLU A 212 0.20 -32.62 2.06
C GLU A 212 1.56 -32.50 1.35
N TYR A 213 1.86 -31.36 0.76
CA TYR A 213 3.16 -31.05 0.17
C TYR A 213 4.12 -30.31 1.14
N GLY A 214 3.77 -30.26 2.44
CA GLY A 214 4.59 -29.65 3.48
C GLY A 214 4.45 -28.12 3.62
N TYR A 215 3.44 -27.50 2.98
CA TYR A 215 3.21 -26.08 3.17
C TYR A 215 2.60 -25.78 4.54
N THR A 216 3.09 -24.72 5.18
CA THR A 216 2.61 -24.25 6.50
C THR A 216 2.41 -22.74 6.48
N VAL A 217 1.57 -22.21 7.38
CA VAL A 217 1.32 -20.76 7.50
C VAL A 217 2.52 -19.98 8.03
N SER A 218 3.48 -20.65 8.66
CA SER A 218 4.65 -20.03 9.28
C SER A 218 5.81 -19.75 8.32
N ILE A 219 5.82 -20.37 7.14
CA ILE A 219 6.93 -20.25 6.17
C ILE A 219 6.37 -19.81 4.83
N VAL A 220 6.79 -18.64 4.37
CA VAL A 220 6.51 -18.17 3.02
C VAL A 220 7.50 -18.80 2.05
N PRO A 221 7.03 -19.59 1.06
CA PRO A 221 7.93 -20.23 0.10
C PRO A 221 8.67 -19.18 -0.75
N PRO A 222 9.96 -19.38 -1.09
CA PRO A 222 10.73 -18.42 -1.90
C PRO A 222 10.09 -18.10 -3.26
N TRP A 223 9.45 -19.10 -3.91
CA TRP A 223 8.77 -18.87 -5.17
C TRP A 223 7.53 -17.95 -5.03
N VAL A 224 6.84 -18.00 -3.88
CA VAL A 224 5.73 -17.08 -3.56
C VAL A 224 6.24 -15.64 -3.42
N MET A 225 7.39 -15.48 -2.72
CA MET A 225 8.04 -14.18 -2.61
C MET A 225 8.41 -13.61 -3.99
N ALA A 226 9.04 -14.42 -4.83
CA ALA A 226 9.42 -14.01 -6.19
C ALA A 226 8.20 -13.68 -7.06
N LEU A 227 7.11 -14.45 -6.95
CA LEU A 227 5.90 -14.26 -7.72
C LEU A 227 5.19 -12.96 -7.33
N ALA A 228 4.97 -12.72 -6.03
CA ALA A 228 4.35 -11.50 -5.50
C ALA A 228 5.21 -10.27 -5.84
N ALA A 229 6.53 -10.34 -5.57
CA ALA A 229 7.45 -9.25 -5.91
C ALA A 229 7.42 -8.89 -7.40
N SER A 230 7.37 -9.91 -8.29
CA SER A 230 7.29 -9.70 -9.73
C SER A 230 5.98 -9.05 -10.16
N ALA A 231 4.85 -9.51 -9.62
CA ALA A 231 3.53 -8.96 -9.92
C ALA A 231 3.44 -7.49 -9.52
N MET A 232 3.87 -7.15 -8.31
CA MET A 232 3.91 -5.76 -7.83
C MET A 232 4.84 -4.89 -8.67
N ALA A 233 6.04 -5.36 -9.00
CA ALA A 233 7.00 -4.62 -9.80
C ALA A 233 6.46 -4.32 -11.20
N LEU A 234 5.87 -5.30 -11.87
CA LEU A 234 5.25 -5.14 -13.19
C LEU A 234 4.08 -4.15 -13.14
N GLY A 235 3.22 -4.25 -12.11
CA GLY A 235 2.16 -3.27 -11.89
C GLY A 235 2.72 -1.86 -11.73
N THR A 236 3.75 -1.70 -10.90
CA THR A 236 4.42 -0.41 -10.67
C THR A 236 5.00 0.17 -11.96
N ILE A 237 5.61 -0.65 -12.82
CA ILE A 237 6.19 -0.19 -14.11
C ILE A 237 5.12 0.29 -15.09
N ILE A 238 3.91 -0.26 -15.06
CA ILE A 238 2.80 0.25 -15.86
C ILE A 238 2.35 1.63 -15.38
N GLY A 239 2.38 1.86 -14.07
CA GLY A 239 2.14 3.15 -13.44
C GLY A 239 0.68 3.57 -13.35
N GLY A 240 0.30 4.10 -12.21
CA GLY A 240 -1.05 4.63 -11.92
C GLY A 240 -1.16 6.13 -12.17
N TRP A 241 -1.04 6.60 -13.41
CA TRP A 241 -0.93 8.03 -13.77
C TRP A 241 -2.04 8.91 -13.17
N ARG A 242 -3.27 8.40 -13.04
CA ARG A 242 -4.39 9.15 -12.45
C ARG A 242 -4.15 9.46 -10.98
N VAL A 243 -3.66 8.47 -10.23
CA VAL A 243 -3.36 8.59 -8.79
C VAL A 243 -2.08 9.40 -8.59
N ILE A 244 -1.04 9.18 -9.42
CA ILE A 244 0.21 9.96 -9.44
C ILE A 244 -0.08 11.46 -9.55
N ARG A 245 -0.99 11.84 -10.46
CA ARG A 245 -1.41 13.23 -10.63
C ARG A 245 -2.09 13.78 -9.36
N THR A 246 -2.98 13.02 -8.75
CA THR A 246 -3.71 13.48 -7.55
C THR A 246 -2.75 13.75 -6.39
N VAL A 247 -1.87 12.82 -6.08
CA VAL A 247 -0.89 12.95 -4.98
C VAL A 247 0.11 14.08 -5.26
N GLY A 248 0.60 14.16 -6.49
CA GLY A 248 1.66 15.11 -6.85
C GLY A 248 1.21 16.56 -7.07
N THR A 249 -0.10 16.81 -7.33
CA THR A 249 -0.56 18.16 -7.72
C THR A 249 -1.79 18.67 -6.99
N LYS A 250 -2.55 17.82 -6.30
CA LYS A 250 -3.85 18.27 -5.74
C LYS A 250 -3.83 18.45 -4.22
N ILE A 251 -2.89 17.86 -3.48
CA ILE A 251 -2.78 18.00 -2.02
C ILE A 251 -2.30 19.40 -1.64
N SER A 252 -1.30 19.90 -2.34
CA SER A 252 -0.80 21.26 -2.22
C SER A 252 -1.33 22.16 -3.35
N ARG A 253 -1.62 23.40 -3.05
CA ARG A 253 -1.92 24.45 -4.05
C ARG A 253 -0.67 25.02 -4.70
N GLU A 254 0.49 24.81 -4.09
CA GLU A 254 1.79 25.20 -4.61
C GLU A 254 2.53 23.99 -5.20
N ARG A 255 3.48 24.24 -6.07
CA ARG A 255 4.39 23.19 -6.55
C ARG A 255 5.27 22.71 -5.41
N LEU A 256 5.42 21.39 -5.30
CA LEU A 256 6.35 20.82 -4.33
C LEU A 256 7.79 21.20 -4.68
N SER A 257 8.53 21.70 -3.70
CA SER A 257 9.96 21.91 -3.82
C SER A 257 10.73 20.58 -3.64
N HIS A 258 12.02 20.56 -3.96
CA HIS A 258 12.85 19.36 -3.75
C HIS A 258 12.99 19.01 -2.27
N SER A 259 13.08 20.02 -1.39
CA SER A 259 13.11 19.82 0.06
C SER A 259 11.81 19.26 0.60
N GLN A 260 10.66 19.69 0.09
CA GLN A 260 9.35 19.10 0.44
C GLN A 260 9.24 17.65 -0.06
N GLY A 261 9.63 17.40 -1.31
CA GLY A 261 9.64 16.07 -1.88
C GLY A 261 10.56 15.12 -1.12
N PHE A 262 11.76 15.56 -0.77
CA PHE A 262 12.68 14.80 0.08
C PHE A 262 12.07 14.52 1.45
N GLY A 263 11.56 15.54 2.14
CA GLY A 263 11.00 15.40 3.49
C GLY A 263 9.82 14.43 3.54
N ALA A 264 8.88 14.57 2.59
CA ALA A 264 7.73 13.67 2.49
C ALA A 264 8.17 12.23 2.17
N SER A 265 9.06 12.04 1.18
CA SER A 265 9.51 10.70 0.78
C SER A 265 10.38 10.04 1.84
N MET A 266 11.34 10.74 2.44
CA MET A 266 12.24 10.14 3.44
C MET A 266 11.49 9.75 4.70
N SER A 267 10.61 10.62 5.23
CA SER A 267 9.78 10.25 6.39
C SER A 267 8.90 9.04 6.09
N THR A 268 8.29 8.99 4.92
CA THR A 268 7.47 7.86 4.48
C THR A 268 8.29 6.57 4.41
N ALA A 269 9.47 6.61 3.80
CA ALA A 269 10.34 5.44 3.68
C ALA A 269 10.72 4.86 5.06
N LEU A 270 11.13 5.72 5.98
CA LEU A 270 11.53 5.32 7.33
C LEU A 270 10.36 4.71 8.12
N ILE A 271 9.17 5.33 8.03
CA ILE A 271 7.96 4.84 8.72
C ILE A 271 7.55 3.47 8.18
N ILE A 272 7.52 3.30 6.85
CA ILE A 272 7.13 2.03 6.22
C ILE A 272 8.15 0.94 6.56
N LEU A 273 9.45 1.23 6.46
CA LEU A 273 10.49 0.25 6.75
C LEU A 273 10.45 -0.21 8.22
N ALA A 274 10.29 0.73 9.15
CA ALA A 274 10.12 0.40 10.57
C ALA A 274 8.89 -0.48 10.81
N ALA A 275 7.75 -0.16 10.18
CA ALA A 275 6.54 -0.96 10.26
C ALA A 275 6.74 -2.37 9.68
N SER A 276 7.44 -2.50 8.56
CA SER A 276 7.74 -3.81 7.95
C SER A 276 8.57 -4.70 8.88
N HIS A 277 9.57 -4.14 9.55
CA HIS A 277 10.36 -4.88 10.55
C HIS A 277 9.54 -5.28 11.78
N LEU A 278 8.58 -4.47 12.19
CA LEU A 278 7.66 -4.77 13.29
C LEU A 278 6.53 -5.73 12.88
N GLY A 279 6.46 -6.11 11.61
CA GLY A 279 5.36 -6.93 11.08
C GLY A 279 4.03 -6.18 11.00
N ALA A 280 4.02 -4.85 11.09
CA ALA A 280 2.81 -4.05 11.05
C ALA A 280 2.40 -3.73 9.61
N PRO A 281 1.26 -4.26 9.11
CA PRO A 281 0.70 -3.79 7.86
C PRO A 281 0.20 -2.35 8.05
N ILE A 282 0.82 -1.41 7.36
CA ILE A 282 0.41 0.00 7.39
C ILE A 282 -0.11 0.47 6.04
N SER A 283 -0.67 1.67 6.02
CA SER A 283 -1.08 2.32 4.78
C SER A 283 0.04 3.21 4.23
N THR A 284 0.69 2.74 3.20
CA THR A 284 1.72 3.50 2.48
C THR A 284 1.15 4.77 1.85
N THR A 285 -0.07 4.69 1.28
CA THR A 285 -0.79 5.81 0.67
C THR A 285 -1.16 6.88 1.70
N HIS A 286 -1.66 6.48 2.88
CA HIS A 286 -1.99 7.43 3.95
C HIS A 286 -0.71 8.09 4.48
N THR A 287 0.35 7.32 4.69
CA THR A 287 1.63 7.83 5.17
C THR A 287 2.19 8.90 4.22
N LEU A 288 2.31 8.61 2.92
CA LEU A 288 2.86 9.57 1.96
C LEU A 288 1.94 10.77 1.75
N SER A 289 0.63 10.56 1.53
CA SER A 289 -0.29 11.67 1.28
C SER A 289 -0.33 12.64 2.47
N SER A 290 -0.30 12.11 3.69
CA SER A 290 -0.21 12.92 4.90
C SER A 290 1.16 13.58 5.06
N ALA A 291 2.26 12.90 4.68
CA ALA A 291 3.60 13.49 4.70
C ALA A 291 3.73 14.66 3.71
N VAL A 292 3.12 14.55 2.53
CA VAL A 292 3.02 15.66 1.56
C VAL A 292 2.23 16.83 2.15
N ALA A 293 1.12 16.57 2.83
CA ALA A 293 0.34 17.61 3.49
C ALA A 293 1.12 18.27 4.65
N GLY A 294 1.78 17.48 5.49
CA GLY A 294 2.64 17.97 6.57
C GLY A 294 3.82 18.81 6.05
N GLY A 295 4.47 18.35 4.98
CA GLY A 295 5.53 19.08 4.29
C GLY A 295 5.04 20.40 3.69
N THR A 296 3.84 20.42 3.12
CA THR A 296 3.21 21.66 2.61
C THR A 296 2.91 22.64 3.74
N LEU A 297 2.37 22.15 4.86
CA LEU A 297 2.15 22.99 6.04
C LEU A 297 3.45 23.64 6.54
N SER A 298 4.51 22.84 6.61
CA SER A 298 5.81 23.28 7.10
C SER A 298 6.50 24.31 6.17
N ALA A 299 6.34 24.14 4.86
CA ALA A 299 7.00 25.01 3.87
C ALA A 299 6.24 26.29 3.55
N HIS A 300 4.91 26.22 3.49
CA HIS A 300 4.08 27.29 2.93
C HIS A 300 2.91 27.72 3.82
N GLY A 301 2.71 27.02 4.96
CA GLY A 301 1.60 27.29 5.86
C GLY A 301 0.27 26.64 5.43
N ARG A 302 -0.75 26.86 6.26
CA ARG A 302 -2.07 26.21 6.12
C ARG A 302 -2.82 26.62 4.85
N ASP A 303 -2.66 27.84 4.40
CA ASP A 303 -3.41 28.40 3.28
C ASP A 303 -3.08 27.75 1.92
N LYS A 304 -1.93 27.08 1.87
CA LYS A 304 -1.48 26.34 0.68
C LYS A 304 -1.91 24.88 0.64
N LEU A 305 -2.52 24.39 1.71
CA LEU A 305 -3.21 23.10 1.68
C LEU A 305 -4.51 23.19 0.89
N ASN A 306 -4.86 22.15 0.17
CA ASN A 306 -6.13 22.07 -0.56
C ASN A 306 -7.20 21.35 0.29
N PRO A 307 -8.12 22.07 0.96
CA PRO A 307 -9.07 21.45 1.87
C PRO A 307 -10.05 20.52 1.16
N SER A 308 -10.41 20.81 -0.10
CA SER A 308 -11.30 19.95 -0.88
C SER A 308 -10.67 18.59 -1.17
N THR A 309 -9.38 18.58 -1.53
CA THR A 309 -8.63 17.33 -1.74
C THR A 309 -8.46 16.56 -0.42
N LEU A 310 -8.07 17.24 0.67
CA LEU A 310 -7.91 16.59 1.97
C LEU A 310 -9.23 15.99 2.46
N LYS A 311 -10.36 16.67 2.28
CA LYS A 311 -11.69 16.14 2.60
C LYS A 311 -12.03 14.93 1.74
N LEU A 312 -11.75 14.97 0.43
CA LEU A 312 -11.95 13.83 -0.48
C LEU A 312 -11.12 12.62 -0.04
N LEU A 313 -9.84 12.82 0.29
CA LEU A 313 -8.96 11.75 0.78
C LEU A 313 -9.50 11.15 2.08
N ALA A 314 -9.84 11.98 3.08
CA ALA A 314 -10.38 11.51 4.34
C ALA A 314 -11.67 10.71 4.16
N LEU A 315 -12.61 11.19 3.33
CA LEU A 315 -13.84 10.46 3.01
C LEU A 315 -13.56 9.14 2.30
N ALA A 316 -12.66 9.12 1.32
CA ALA A 316 -12.30 7.89 0.59
C ALA A 316 -11.66 6.86 1.53
N TRP A 317 -10.81 7.30 2.47
CA TRP A 317 -10.17 6.42 3.44
C TRP A 317 -11.19 5.81 4.42
N ILE A 318 -12.13 6.62 4.93
CA ILE A 318 -13.20 6.15 5.83
C ILE A 318 -14.15 5.20 5.08
N LEU A 319 -14.55 5.55 3.86
CA LEU A 319 -15.48 4.74 3.06
C LEU A 319 -14.88 3.43 2.56
N THR A 320 -13.57 3.35 2.38
CA THR A 320 -12.90 2.12 1.95
C THR A 320 -13.22 0.94 2.88
N ILE A 321 -13.27 1.17 4.20
CA ILE A 321 -13.50 0.10 5.18
C ILE A 321 -14.89 -0.53 5.01
N PRO A 322 -16.01 0.22 5.15
CA PRO A 322 -17.34 -0.39 5.03
C PRO A 322 -17.63 -0.91 3.61
N VAL A 323 -17.15 -0.24 2.57
CA VAL A 323 -17.39 -0.68 1.19
C VAL A 323 -16.66 -1.98 0.90
N ALA A 324 -15.37 -2.09 1.21
CA ALA A 324 -14.59 -3.30 0.97
C ALA A 324 -15.10 -4.48 1.80
N ALA A 325 -15.48 -4.25 3.07
CA ALA A 325 -16.08 -5.28 3.91
C ALA A 325 -17.43 -5.78 3.35
N THR A 326 -18.30 -4.86 2.90
CA THR A 326 -19.58 -5.21 2.30
C THR A 326 -19.39 -5.96 0.97
N LEU A 327 -18.49 -5.48 0.10
CA LEU A 327 -18.17 -6.17 -1.15
C LEU A 327 -17.68 -7.60 -0.91
N ALA A 328 -16.82 -7.79 0.10
CA ALA A 328 -16.32 -9.11 0.45
C ALA A 328 -17.43 -10.02 1.00
N ALA A 329 -18.29 -9.51 1.88
CA ALA A 329 -19.43 -10.26 2.40
C ALA A 329 -20.42 -10.67 1.28
N VAL A 330 -20.77 -9.73 0.39
CA VAL A 330 -21.64 -10.01 -0.77
C VAL A 330 -21.00 -11.02 -1.70
N SER A 331 -19.72 -10.87 -2.02
CA SER A 331 -18.97 -11.83 -2.84
C SER A 331 -18.95 -13.23 -2.20
N TYR A 332 -18.76 -13.31 -0.89
CA TYR A 332 -18.79 -14.58 -0.15
C TYR A 332 -20.16 -15.28 -0.28
N TYR A 333 -21.26 -14.56 -0.03
CA TYR A 333 -22.59 -15.16 -0.16
C TYR A 333 -22.92 -15.54 -1.61
N ALA A 334 -22.50 -14.73 -2.59
CA ALA A 334 -22.67 -15.06 -4.00
C ALA A 334 -21.92 -16.35 -4.37
N LEU A 335 -20.64 -16.48 -3.94
CA LEU A 335 -19.86 -17.69 -4.18
C LEU A 335 -20.48 -18.91 -3.50
N LYS A 336 -21.02 -18.76 -2.29
CA LYS A 336 -21.66 -19.85 -1.55
C LYS A 336 -22.89 -20.42 -2.27
N LEU A 337 -23.60 -19.64 -3.08
CA LEU A 337 -24.73 -20.12 -3.89
C LEU A 337 -24.30 -21.14 -4.95
N PHE A 338 -23.08 -20.98 -5.49
CA PHE A 338 -22.52 -21.85 -6.53
C PHE A 338 -21.58 -22.92 -5.97
N TRP A 339 -21.17 -22.78 -4.72
CA TRP A 339 -20.21 -23.65 -4.05
C TRP A 339 -20.94 -24.56 -3.08
N HIS A 340 -21.51 -25.65 -3.61
CA HIS A 340 -22.07 -26.72 -2.79
C HIS A 340 -20.93 -27.62 -2.30
N ALA A 341 -20.24 -27.18 -1.26
CA ALA A 341 -19.29 -28.03 -0.53
C ALA A 341 -19.71 -28.14 0.91
#